data_25f8b1dbac525fb2d7a25686c9ca6303
#
_entry.id   25f8b1dbac525fb2d7a25686c9ca6303
#
_cell.length_a   1.000
_cell.length_b   1.000
_cell.length_c   1.000
_cell.angle_alpha   90.00
_cell.angle_beta   90.00
_cell.angle_gamma   90.00
#
_symmetry.space_group_name_H-M   'P 1'
#
loop_
_entity.id
_entity.type
_entity.pdbx_description
1 polymer ?
#
loop_
_entity_poly.entity_id
_entity_poly.type
_entity_poly.pdbx_seq_one_letter_code
_entity_poly.pdbx_strand_id
1 'polypeptide(L)'
;MRTPHAIVLGGGGLLGEAWMSALLAGLEDSKEFDARRSACYVGTSAGSIVAASLAAGLEPGARLGRLPDLAVPSADGSEERETAFSSAFAAAAKLAGAAATPLAPLAFASTAAGGAMLRRAALRGIPEGRRSLEELGRQVELSGVSWDGRLRIVAVERESGRRVVFGAPGAPDVPVSSAVQASCAIPGYFRPVKAHGRTYVDGGLWSPTNIDVAEVDGGQHVLCLNPTGALRPASRALTGAIGTFSRAVTSAEALLLKNRGAIVTTINPDAHSAAAMGGNLMDARPRQAVIEAGLAQGRRLAAEEQRSAA
;
A
#
# COMPACT_ATOMS: atom_id res chain seq x y z
N MET A 1 -1.47 15.46 -16.60
CA MET A 1 -0.31 14.78 -15.95
C MET A 1 0.28 13.82 -16.96
N ARG A 2 1.59 13.91 -17.16
CA ARG A 2 2.30 12.93 -17.98
C ARG A 2 2.47 11.63 -17.21
N THR A 3 2.51 10.50 -17.93
CA THR A 3 2.79 9.21 -17.30
C THR A 3 4.11 9.26 -16.52
N PRO A 4 4.13 8.96 -15.21
CA PRO A 4 5.35 8.98 -14.42
C PRO A 4 6.25 7.78 -14.77
N HIS A 5 7.54 7.89 -14.49
CA HIS A 5 8.47 6.77 -14.62
C HIS A 5 8.12 5.64 -13.64
N ALA A 6 7.81 5.99 -12.40
CA ALA A 6 7.42 5.03 -11.38
C ALA A 6 6.07 5.39 -10.72
N ILE A 7 5.24 4.37 -10.47
CA ILE A 7 4.02 4.47 -9.66
C ILE A 7 4.22 3.64 -8.39
N VAL A 8 4.09 4.30 -7.25
CA VAL A 8 4.16 3.68 -5.91
C VAL A 8 2.77 3.67 -5.30
N LEU A 9 2.32 2.49 -4.90
CA LEU A 9 0.97 2.21 -4.43
C LEU A 9 1.02 1.68 -3.00
N GLY A 10 0.56 2.49 -2.06
CA GLY A 10 0.62 2.22 -0.64
C GLY A 10 -0.42 1.24 -0.13
N GLY A 11 -0.22 0.78 1.11
CA GLY A 11 -1.20 0.01 1.85
C GLY A 11 -2.44 0.83 2.20
N GLY A 12 -3.59 0.19 2.26
CA GLY A 12 -4.85 0.91 2.54
C GLY A 12 -6.08 0.01 2.61
N GLY A 13 -5.91 -1.32 2.71
CA GLY A 13 -7.03 -2.26 2.78
C GLY A 13 -7.95 -2.18 1.55
N LEU A 14 -9.19 -2.65 1.70
CA LEU A 14 -10.19 -2.67 0.63
C LEU A 14 -10.49 -1.27 0.07
N LEU A 15 -10.62 -0.29 0.96
CA LEU A 15 -10.98 1.07 0.55
C LEU A 15 -9.79 1.81 -0.08
N GLY A 16 -8.56 1.51 0.37
CA GLY A 16 -7.35 2.04 -0.26
C GLY A 16 -7.15 1.50 -1.68
N GLU A 17 -7.41 0.21 -1.92
CA GLU A 17 -7.42 -0.39 -3.26
C GLU A 17 -8.43 0.32 -4.17
N ALA A 18 -9.66 0.48 -3.69
CA ALA A 18 -10.73 1.13 -4.44
C ALA A 18 -10.40 2.59 -4.78
N TRP A 19 -9.88 3.35 -3.80
CA TRP A 19 -9.49 4.74 -4.00
C TRP A 19 -8.34 4.88 -4.99
N MET A 20 -7.27 4.07 -4.86
CA MET A 20 -6.13 4.12 -5.78
C MET A 20 -6.54 3.80 -7.21
N SER A 21 -7.32 2.73 -7.41
CA SER A 21 -7.83 2.34 -8.73
C SER A 21 -8.71 3.42 -9.35
N ALA A 22 -9.61 4.01 -8.56
CA ALA A 22 -10.50 5.08 -9.00
C ALA A 22 -9.74 6.37 -9.33
N LEU A 23 -8.79 6.76 -8.48
CA LEU A 23 -7.96 7.95 -8.70
C LEU A 23 -7.13 7.82 -9.99
N LEU A 24 -6.50 6.67 -10.21
CA LEU A 24 -5.74 6.40 -11.43
C LEU A 24 -6.67 6.44 -12.67
N ALA A 25 -7.86 5.83 -12.59
CA ALA A 25 -8.84 5.89 -13.68
C ALA A 25 -9.28 7.33 -13.97
N GLY A 26 -9.45 8.16 -12.93
CA GLY A 26 -9.77 9.58 -13.11
C GLY A 26 -8.61 10.41 -13.68
N LEU A 27 -7.36 10.04 -13.42
CA LEU A 27 -6.18 10.66 -14.03
C LEU A 27 -6.05 10.34 -15.53
N GLU A 28 -6.52 9.14 -15.96
CA GLU A 28 -6.52 8.73 -17.37
C GLU A 28 -7.50 9.54 -18.25
N ASP A 29 -8.36 10.37 -17.66
CA ASP A 29 -9.10 11.41 -18.43
C ASP A 29 -8.13 12.42 -19.09
N SER A 30 -6.88 12.52 -18.62
CA SER A 30 -5.78 13.21 -19.31
C SER A 30 -5.18 12.30 -20.37
N LYS A 31 -5.19 12.74 -21.65
CA LYS A 31 -4.62 11.99 -22.78
C LYS A 31 -3.11 11.69 -22.65
N GLU A 32 -2.41 12.38 -21.77
CA GLU A 32 -0.96 12.20 -21.56
C GLU A 32 -0.64 11.22 -20.43
N PHE A 33 -1.64 10.73 -19.70
CA PHE A 33 -1.48 9.80 -18.58
C PHE A 33 -2.04 8.43 -18.93
N ASP A 34 -1.20 7.41 -18.87
CA ASP A 34 -1.58 5.99 -18.92
C ASP A 34 -0.81 5.25 -17.84
N ALA A 35 -1.50 4.84 -16.78
CA ALA A 35 -0.90 4.18 -15.63
C ALA A 35 -0.14 2.88 -15.99
N ARG A 36 -0.51 2.21 -17.08
CA ARG A 36 0.09 0.94 -17.53
C ARG A 36 1.45 1.10 -18.19
N ARG A 37 1.83 2.32 -18.56
CA ARG A 37 3.07 2.64 -19.30
C ARG A 37 4.23 3.04 -18.41
N SER A 38 4.07 3.01 -17.09
CA SER A 38 5.18 3.28 -16.16
C SER A 38 6.23 2.18 -16.23
N ALA A 39 7.49 2.58 -16.07
CA ALA A 39 8.64 1.68 -16.12
C ALA A 39 8.88 0.93 -14.79
N CYS A 40 8.30 1.42 -13.68
CA CYS A 40 8.43 0.80 -12.37
C CYS A 40 7.11 0.89 -11.60
N TYR A 41 6.70 -0.22 -10.98
CA TYR A 41 5.57 -0.31 -10.06
C TYR A 41 6.05 -0.82 -8.72
N VAL A 42 5.77 -0.09 -7.65
CA VAL A 42 6.01 -0.55 -6.28
C VAL A 42 4.66 -0.71 -5.60
N GLY A 43 4.39 -1.90 -5.08
CA GLY A 43 3.13 -2.21 -4.40
C GLY A 43 3.34 -2.70 -2.97
N THR A 44 2.55 -2.15 -2.04
CA THR A 44 2.52 -2.55 -0.63
C THR A 44 1.09 -2.89 -0.25
N SER A 45 0.82 -4.10 0.29
CA SER A 45 -0.51 -4.53 0.74
C SER A 45 -1.54 -4.32 -0.38
N ALA A 46 -2.64 -3.61 -0.14
CA ALA A 46 -3.64 -3.27 -1.15
C ALA A 46 -3.02 -2.69 -2.45
N GLY A 47 -1.96 -1.90 -2.32
CA GLY A 47 -1.22 -1.36 -3.46
C GLY A 47 -0.53 -2.42 -4.31
N SER A 48 -0.17 -3.58 -3.74
CA SER A 48 0.42 -4.69 -4.49
C SER A 48 -0.58 -5.31 -5.48
N ILE A 49 -1.88 -5.30 -5.13
CA ILE A 49 -2.96 -5.78 -5.99
C ILE A 49 -3.12 -4.85 -7.21
N VAL A 50 -3.12 -3.54 -6.97
CA VAL A 50 -3.22 -2.54 -8.05
C VAL A 50 -1.96 -2.56 -8.92
N ALA A 51 -0.76 -2.62 -8.32
CA ALA A 51 0.51 -2.71 -9.02
C ALA A 51 0.57 -3.93 -9.95
N ALA A 52 0.18 -5.11 -9.44
CA ALA A 52 0.12 -6.34 -10.23
C ALA A 52 -0.86 -6.22 -11.41
N SER A 53 -2.02 -5.57 -11.19
CA SER A 53 -3.01 -5.34 -12.25
C SER A 53 -2.48 -4.42 -13.36
N LEU A 54 -1.79 -3.33 -12.98
CA LEU A 54 -1.16 -2.43 -13.94
C LEU A 54 -0.03 -3.12 -14.73
N ALA A 55 0.80 -3.92 -14.05
CA ALA A 55 1.85 -4.71 -14.68
C ALA A 55 1.28 -5.75 -15.66
N ALA A 56 0.10 -6.31 -15.37
CA ALA A 56 -0.65 -7.18 -16.29
C ALA A 56 -1.28 -6.43 -17.49
N GLY A 57 -1.13 -5.10 -17.56
CA GLY A 57 -1.73 -4.27 -18.61
C GLY A 57 -3.22 -3.98 -18.43
N LEU A 58 -3.79 -4.28 -17.27
CA LEU A 58 -5.20 -4.00 -16.99
C LEU A 58 -5.41 -2.51 -16.71
N GLU A 59 -6.49 -1.95 -17.23
CA GLU A 59 -6.91 -0.58 -16.94
C GLU A 59 -7.27 -0.42 -15.47
N PRO A 60 -6.93 0.72 -14.82
CA PRO A 60 -7.34 0.98 -13.44
C PRO A 60 -8.85 0.83 -13.24
N GLY A 61 -9.66 1.27 -14.22
CA GLY A 61 -11.11 1.16 -14.21
C GLY A 61 -11.65 -0.27 -14.18
N ALA A 62 -10.92 -1.25 -14.71
CA ALA A 62 -11.34 -2.66 -14.73
C ALA A 62 -11.49 -3.27 -13.32
N ARG A 63 -10.88 -2.66 -12.31
CA ARG A 63 -10.98 -3.10 -10.92
C ARG A 63 -12.18 -2.52 -10.17
N LEU A 64 -12.80 -1.45 -10.65
CA LEU A 64 -13.83 -0.74 -9.91
C LEU A 64 -15.10 -1.58 -9.70
N GLY A 65 -15.41 -2.48 -10.63
CA GLY A 65 -16.53 -3.42 -10.53
C GLY A 65 -16.22 -4.71 -9.75
N ARG A 66 -14.98 -4.95 -9.34
CA ARG A 66 -14.56 -6.18 -8.66
C ARG A 66 -14.26 -5.90 -7.20
N LEU A 67 -14.86 -6.68 -6.29
CA LEU A 67 -14.37 -6.75 -4.91
C LEU A 67 -13.11 -7.63 -4.92
N PRO A 68 -11.95 -7.14 -4.44
CA PRO A 68 -10.87 -8.06 -4.13
C PRO A 68 -11.36 -9.02 -3.05
N ASP A 69 -11.00 -10.31 -3.15
CA ASP A 69 -11.42 -11.31 -2.16
C ASP A 69 -10.75 -11.18 -0.78
N LEU A 70 -10.40 -9.95 -0.44
CA LEU A 70 -10.15 -9.50 0.93
C LEU A 70 -11.48 -9.26 1.66
N ALA A 71 -12.60 -9.23 0.93
CA ALA A 71 -13.93 -9.01 1.45
C ALA A 71 -14.42 -10.27 2.18
N VAL A 72 -14.40 -10.22 3.47
CA VAL A 72 -15.04 -11.22 4.32
C VAL A 72 -16.55 -10.99 4.29
N PRO A 73 -17.38 -12.05 4.13
CA PRO A 73 -18.84 -11.94 4.24
C PRO A 73 -19.24 -11.24 5.53
N SER A 74 -20.21 -10.35 5.45
CA SER A 74 -20.69 -9.47 6.53
C SER A 74 -21.60 -10.19 7.54
N ALA A 75 -21.34 -11.45 7.89
CA ALA A 75 -22.07 -12.14 8.93
C ALA A 75 -21.27 -12.10 10.25
N ASP A 76 -21.84 -11.45 11.25
CA ASP A 76 -21.45 -11.45 12.67
C ASP A 76 -19.95 -11.34 13.01
N GLY A 77 -19.48 -10.18 13.34
CA GLY A 77 -18.10 -9.97 13.84
C GLY A 77 -17.48 -8.61 13.50
N SER A 78 -18.25 -7.55 13.35
CA SER A 78 -17.74 -6.21 13.05
C SER A 78 -16.78 -5.67 14.12
N GLU A 79 -16.99 -6.02 15.39
CA GLU A 79 -16.14 -5.58 16.51
C GLU A 79 -14.81 -6.32 16.62
N GLU A 80 -14.77 -7.63 16.33
CA GLU A 80 -13.52 -8.40 16.30
C GLU A 80 -12.62 -8.02 15.12
N ARG A 81 -13.19 -7.54 14.02
CA ARG A 81 -12.47 -7.12 12.80
C ARG A 81 -11.78 -5.78 12.99
N GLU A 82 -12.46 -4.84 13.63
CA GLU A 82 -11.91 -3.53 13.94
C GLU A 82 -10.77 -3.63 14.96
N THR A 83 -10.86 -4.59 15.90
CA THR A 83 -9.82 -4.87 16.88
C THR A 83 -8.60 -5.56 16.28
N ALA A 84 -8.72 -6.45 15.32
CA ALA A 84 -7.56 -7.18 14.76
C ALA A 84 -6.74 -6.31 13.80
N PHE A 85 -7.38 -5.56 12.89
CA PHE A 85 -6.68 -4.61 12.01
C PHE A 85 -6.09 -3.46 12.81
N SER A 86 -6.88 -2.89 13.73
CA SER A 86 -6.40 -1.84 14.63
C SER A 86 -5.33 -2.35 15.58
N SER A 87 -5.36 -3.62 16.05
CA SER A 87 -4.35 -4.15 16.96
C SER A 87 -3.02 -4.47 16.29
N ALA A 88 -3.00 -4.96 15.05
CA ALA A 88 -1.76 -5.21 14.32
C ALA A 88 -1.08 -3.90 13.91
N PHE A 89 -1.85 -2.94 13.41
CA PHE A 89 -1.36 -1.58 13.13
C PHE A 89 -1.10 -0.81 14.41
N ALA A 90 -1.88 -1.01 15.48
CA ALA A 90 -1.65 -0.43 16.78
C ALA A 90 -0.42 -1.01 17.47
N ALA A 91 -0.14 -2.29 17.30
CA ALA A 91 1.11 -2.88 17.79
C ALA A 91 2.31 -2.26 17.05
N ALA A 92 2.23 -2.09 15.73
CA ALA A 92 3.23 -1.37 14.95
C ALA A 92 3.33 0.10 15.35
N ALA A 93 2.21 0.79 15.54
CA ALA A 93 2.16 2.19 15.97
C ALA A 93 2.53 2.38 17.46
N LYS A 94 2.17 1.44 18.36
CA LYS A 94 2.63 1.43 19.76
C LYS A 94 4.12 1.20 19.87
N LEU A 95 4.70 0.35 19.04
CA LEU A 95 6.15 0.14 19.00
C LEU A 95 6.89 1.33 18.41
N ALA A 96 6.30 1.99 17.40
CA ALA A 96 6.80 3.26 16.89
C ALA A 96 6.59 4.41 17.90
N GLY A 97 5.53 4.38 18.71
CA GLY A 97 5.21 5.38 19.71
C GLY A 97 5.83 5.15 21.11
N ALA A 98 6.28 3.92 21.43
CA ALA A 98 6.96 3.62 22.67
C ALA A 98 8.37 4.22 22.76
N ALA A 99 8.96 4.60 21.61
CA ALA A 99 10.10 5.49 21.58
C ALA A 99 9.56 6.93 21.55
N ALA A 100 9.49 7.59 22.70
CA ALA A 100 8.96 8.95 22.89
C ALA A 100 9.80 10.06 22.21
N THR A 101 10.29 9.83 21.01
CA THR A 101 11.07 10.78 20.21
C THR A 101 10.44 10.97 18.84
N PRO A 102 10.49 12.17 18.26
CA PRO A 102 9.99 12.45 16.90
C PRO A 102 10.67 11.60 15.80
N LEU A 103 11.78 10.94 16.14
CA LEU A 103 12.55 10.04 15.25
C LEU A 103 12.11 8.57 15.33
N ALA A 104 11.21 8.20 16.22
CA ALA A 104 10.76 6.81 16.40
C ALA A 104 10.13 6.18 15.12
N PRO A 105 9.34 6.90 14.32
CA PRO A 105 8.83 6.38 13.05
C PRO A 105 9.96 6.03 12.07
N LEU A 106 10.98 6.87 12.00
CA LEU A 106 12.16 6.65 11.15
C LEU A 106 13.01 5.49 11.62
N ALA A 107 13.19 5.33 12.94
CA ALA A 107 13.89 4.19 13.52
C ALA A 107 13.17 2.86 13.25
N PHE A 108 11.83 2.86 13.31
CA PHE A 108 11.02 1.66 13.02
C PHE A 108 11.05 1.30 11.52
N ALA A 109 10.98 2.29 10.64
CA ALA A 109 11.10 2.12 9.18
C ALA A 109 12.56 1.96 8.72
N SER A 110 13.55 2.02 9.63
CA SER A 110 14.95 1.98 9.26
C SER A 110 15.38 0.57 8.83
N THR A 111 16.34 0.52 7.91
CA THR A 111 17.07 -0.71 7.55
C THR A 111 18.04 -1.15 8.63
N ALA A 112 18.28 -0.32 9.66
CA ALA A 112 19.17 -0.62 10.75
C ALA A 112 18.74 -1.89 11.52
N ALA A 113 19.70 -2.62 12.06
CA ALA A 113 19.47 -3.85 12.81
C ALA A 113 18.47 -3.66 13.96
N GLY A 114 18.45 -2.50 14.62
CA GLY A 114 17.50 -2.16 15.67
C GLY A 114 16.04 -2.14 15.20
N GLY A 115 15.75 -1.58 14.02
CA GLY A 115 14.39 -1.57 13.45
C GLY A 115 13.89 -2.99 13.12
N ALA A 116 14.76 -3.84 12.57
CA ALA A 116 14.43 -5.24 12.29
C ALA A 116 14.16 -6.03 13.59
N MET A 117 14.96 -5.81 14.64
CA MET A 117 14.76 -6.45 15.94
C MET A 117 13.44 -6.03 16.60
N LEU A 118 13.08 -4.76 16.52
CA LEU A 118 11.80 -4.27 17.04
C LEU A 118 10.60 -4.90 16.30
N ARG A 119 10.64 -4.96 14.96
CA ARG A 119 9.58 -5.61 14.17
C ARG A 119 9.49 -7.10 14.48
N ARG A 120 10.62 -7.79 14.56
CA ARG A 120 10.67 -9.21 14.94
C ARG A 120 10.07 -9.45 16.31
N ALA A 121 10.40 -8.62 17.31
CA ALA A 121 9.85 -8.73 18.65
C ALA A 121 8.34 -8.52 18.65
N ALA A 122 7.85 -7.51 17.89
CA ALA A 122 6.44 -7.25 17.70
C ALA A 122 5.70 -8.45 17.09
N LEU A 123 6.25 -8.99 16.02
CA LEU A 123 5.64 -10.09 15.27
C LEU A 123 5.58 -11.41 16.07
N ARG A 124 6.50 -11.63 17.01
CA ARG A 124 6.47 -12.80 17.91
C ARG A 124 5.28 -12.79 18.85
N GLY A 125 4.84 -11.60 19.28
CA GLY A 125 3.70 -11.44 20.18
C GLY A 125 2.33 -11.49 19.48
N ILE A 126 2.29 -11.50 18.14
CA ILE A 126 1.04 -11.51 17.38
C ILE A 126 0.73 -12.95 16.93
N PRO A 127 -0.42 -13.53 17.35
CA PRO A 127 -0.82 -14.85 16.89
C PRO A 127 -1.05 -14.86 15.37
N GLU A 128 -0.97 -16.02 14.75
CA GLU A 128 -1.29 -16.17 13.34
C GLU A 128 -2.78 -15.95 13.10
N GLY A 129 -3.11 -15.19 12.06
CA GLY A 129 -4.47 -15.01 11.62
C GLY A 129 -5.05 -16.33 11.08
N ARG A 130 -6.37 -16.43 11.02
CA ARG A 130 -7.06 -17.66 10.59
C ARG A 130 -7.49 -17.64 9.13
N ARG A 131 -7.49 -16.47 8.47
CA ARG A 131 -8.01 -16.28 7.12
C ARG A 131 -6.93 -16.54 6.08
N SER A 132 -7.32 -17.25 5.01
CA SER A 132 -6.46 -17.48 3.85
C SER A 132 -6.55 -16.33 2.85
N LEU A 133 -5.48 -16.12 2.10
CA LEU A 133 -5.43 -15.22 0.94
C LEU A 133 -5.32 -16.00 -0.38
N GLU A 134 -5.59 -17.30 -0.37
CA GLU A 134 -5.48 -18.16 -1.57
C GLU A 134 -6.39 -17.70 -2.70
N GLU A 135 -7.59 -17.21 -2.39
CA GLU A 135 -8.51 -16.69 -3.40
C GLU A 135 -7.98 -15.40 -4.05
N LEU A 136 -7.38 -14.50 -3.24
CA LEU A 136 -6.66 -13.36 -3.77
C LEU A 136 -5.52 -13.81 -4.72
N GLY A 137 -4.77 -14.84 -4.30
CA GLY A 137 -3.71 -15.43 -5.14
C GLY A 137 -4.25 -15.91 -6.49
N ARG A 138 -5.37 -16.66 -6.48
CA ARG A 138 -6.04 -17.13 -7.72
C ARG A 138 -6.47 -15.97 -8.62
N GLN A 139 -7.05 -14.90 -8.06
CA GLN A 139 -7.44 -13.72 -8.84
C GLN A 139 -6.23 -13.04 -9.49
N VAL A 140 -5.10 -12.98 -8.80
CA VAL A 140 -3.85 -12.44 -9.35
C VAL A 140 -3.33 -13.34 -10.48
N GLU A 141 -3.35 -14.65 -10.31
CA GLU A 141 -2.95 -15.61 -11.36
C GLU A 141 -3.83 -15.48 -12.61
N LEU A 142 -5.15 -15.36 -12.45
CA LEU A 142 -6.09 -15.17 -13.54
C LEU A 142 -5.87 -13.86 -14.31
N SER A 143 -5.20 -12.87 -13.74
CA SER A 143 -4.82 -11.65 -14.46
C SER A 143 -3.70 -11.86 -15.47
N GLY A 144 -3.01 -13.01 -15.44
CA GLY A 144 -1.89 -13.32 -16.31
C GLY A 144 -0.61 -12.55 -16.01
N VAL A 145 -0.54 -11.86 -14.85
CA VAL A 145 0.64 -11.09 -14.46
C VAL A 145 1.86 -11.99 -14.25
N SER A 146 3.00 -11.55 -14.73
CA SER A 146 4.31 -12.18 -14.51
C SER A 146 5.37 -11.15 -14.12
N TRP A 147 6.51 -11.61 -13.64
CA TRP A 147 7.67 -10.75 -13.40
C TRP A 147 8.26 -10.31 -14.75
N ASP A 148 8.04 -9.05 -15.10
CA ASP A 148 8.53 -8.43 -16.34
C ASP A 148 9.67 -7.42 -16.11
N GLY A 149 10.20 -7.39 -14.89
CA GLY A 149 11.25 -6.47 -14.47
C GLY A 149 10.74 -5.12 -13.92
N ARG A 150 9.47 -4.76 -14.18
CA ARG A 150 8.89 -3.48 -13.72
C ARG A 150 8.26 -3.55 -12.34
N LEU A 151 7.83 -4.73 -11.90
CA LEU A 151 7.03 -4.90 -10.68
C LEU A 151 7.91 -5.16 -9.46
N ARG A 152 7.64 -4.44 -8.37
CA ARG A 152 8.24 -4.62 -7.04
C ARG A 152 7.12 -4.75 -6.02
N ILE A 153 7.08 -5.88 -5.31
CA ILE A 153 6.08 -6.15 -4.26
C ILE A 153 6.80 -6.29 -2.93
N VAL A 154 6.36 -5.50 -1.94
CA VAL A 154 7.04 -5.42 -0.66
C VAL A 154 6.31 -6.24 0.40
N ALA A 155 7.07 -7.06 1.12
CA ALA A 155 6.64 -7.81 2.30
C ALA A 155 7.69 -7.72 3.41
N VAL A 156 7.37 -8.25 4.58
CA VAL A 156 8.29 -8.40 5.71
C VAL A 156 8.46 -9.88 6.02
N GLU A 157 9.71 -10.35 6.12
CA GLU A 157 10.02 -11.69 6.63
C GLU A 157 9.78 -11.73 8.14
N ARG A 158 8.90 -12.61 8.57
CA ARG A 158 8.42 -12.67 9.96
C ARG A 158 9.51 -12.97 10.97
N GLU A 159 10.39 -13.90 10.62
CA GLU A 159 11.45 -14.41 11.51
C GLU A 159 12.56 -13.38 11.75
N SER A 160 12.90 -12.60 10.73
CA SER A 160 13.97 -11.60 10.81
C SER A 160 13.48 -10.17 11.05
N GLY A 161 12.19 -9.89 10.74
CA GLY A 161 11.64 -8.52 10.71
C GLY A 161 12.23 -7.66 9.59
N ARG A 162 12.90 -8.25 8.60
CA ARG A 162 13.50 -7.53 7.48
C ARG A 162 12.52 -7.38 6.31
N ARG A 163 12.66 -6.29 5.59
CA ARG A 163 11.95 -6.07 4.34
C ARG A 163 12.45 -7.02 3.26
N VAL A 164 11.52 -7.55 2.49
CA VAL A 164 11.76 -8.29 1.26
C VAL A 164 11.05 -7.58 0.12
N VAL A 165 11.76 -7.35 -0.98
CA VAL A 165 11.24 -6.72 -2.19
C VAL A 165 11.22 -7.77 -3.29
N PHE A 166 10.09 -8.45 -3.46
CA PHE A 166 9.92 -9.41 -4.55
C PHE A 166 10.00 -8.70 -5.90
N GLY A 167 10.61 -9.35 -6.87
CA GLY A 167 10.89 -8.79 -8.20
C GLY A 167 12.19 -7.98 -8.27
N ALA A 168 12.85 -7.68 -7.13
CA ALA A 168 14.18 -7.08 -7.12
C ALA A 168 15.28 -8.13 -7.32
N PRO A 169 16.47 -7.75 -7.82
CA PRO A 169 17.62 -8.65 -7.92
C PRO A 169 17.95 -9.30 -6.59
N GLY A 170 18.13 -10.63 -6.58
CA GLY A 170 18.45 -11.40 -5.38
C GLY A 170 17.27 -11.68 -4.43
N ALA A 171 16.06 -11.24 -4.77
CA ALA A 171 14.85 -11.62 -4.04
C ALA A 171 14.52 -13.11 -4.25
N PRO A 172 13.76 -13.73 -3.31
CA PRO A 172 13.25 -15.08 -3.52
C PRO A 172 12.41 -15.18 -4.79
N ASP A 173 12.63 -16.23 -5.57
CA ASP A 173 11.84 -16.51 -6.78
C ASP A 173 10.51 -17.14 -6.39
N VAL A 174 9.45 -16.34 -6.39
CA VAL A 174 8.08 -16.76 -6.07
C VAL A 174 7.13 -16.25 -7.15
N PRO A 175 6.00 -16.91 -7.42
CA PRO A 175 4.95 -16.37 -8.28
C PRO A 175 4.48 -14.99 -7.80
N VAL A 176 4.08 -14.11 -8.72
CA VAL A 176 3.52 -12.78 -8.37
C VAL A 176 2.33 -12.93 -7.43
N SER A 177 1.49 -13.94 -7.63
CA SER A 177 0.35 -14.26 -6.76
C SER A 177 0.76 -14.50 -5.30
N SER A 178 1.84 -15.25 -5.08
CA SER A 178 2.38 -15.49 -3.74
C SER A 178 2.97 -14.23 -3.12
N ALA A 179 3.66 -13.40 -3.90
CA ALA A 179 4.20 -12.13 -3.44
C ALA A 179 3.08 -11.14 -3.03
N VAL A 180 2.00 -11.06 -3.81
CA VAL A 180 0.81 -10.23 -3.47
C VAL A 180 0.16 -10.74 -2.20
N GLN A 181 -0.06 -12.06 -2.06
CA GLN A 181 -0.58 -12.65 -0.83
C GLN A 181 0.31 -12.31 0.37
N ALA A 182 1.64 -12.45 0.24
CA ALA A 182 2.60 -12.11 1.29
C ALA A 182 2.51 -10.64 1.70
N SER A 183 2.42 -9.74 0.70
CA SER A 183 2.28 -8.30 0.91
C SER A 183 0.97 -7.89 1.57
N CYS A 184 -0.08 -8.70 1.43
CA CYS A 184 -1.42 -8.49 2.01
C CYS A 184 -1.64 -9.26 3.32
N ALA A 185 -0.65 -10.05 3.78
CA ALA A 185 -0.79 -10.91 4.96
C ALA A 185 -0.70 -10.12 6.27
N ILE A 186 -1.73 -9.34 6.60
CA ILE A 186 -1.82 -8.54 7.82
C ILE A 186 -1.73 -9.45 9.05
N PRO A 187 -0.71 -9.26 9.94
CA PRO A 187 -0.53 -10.10 11.11
C PRO A 187 -1.74 -10.10 12.04
N GLY A 188 -2.07 -11.27 12.57
CA GLY A 188 -3.24 -11.45 13.44
C GLY A 188 -4.58 -11.55 12.69
N TYR A 189 -4.64 -11.09 11.43
CA TYR A 189 -5.85 -11.12 10.63
C TYR A 189 -5.82 -12.21 9.56
N PHE A 190 -4.76 -12.23 8.74
CA PHE A 190 -4.50 -13.27 7.74
C PHE A 190 -3.41 -14.25 8.19
N ARG A 191 -3.44 -15.46 7.61
CA ARG A 191 -2.33 -16.41 7.74
C ARG A 191 -1.09 -15.85 7.08
N PRO A 192 0.08 -15.91 7.72
CA PRO A 192 1.34 -15.60 7.07
C PRO A 192 1.56 -16.51 5.85
N VAL A 193 2.20 -15.98 4.82
CA VAL A 193 2.48 -16.72 3.58
C VAL A 193 3.83 -17.40 3.69
N LYS A 194 3.87 -18.71 3.45
CA LYS A 194 5.10 -19.49 3.45
C LYS A 194 5.60 -19.69 2.02
N ALA A 195 6.85 -19.31 1.77
CA ALA A 195 7.54 -19.54 0.51
C ALA A 195 9.04 -19.70 0.74
N HIS A 196 9.69 -20.63 0.03
CA HIS A 196 11.13 -20.91 0.13
C HIS A 196 11.64 -21.10 1.57
N GLY A 197 10.87 -21.81 2.41
CA GLY A 197 11.24 -22.08 3.80
C GLY A 197 11.20 -20.87 4.73
N ARG A 198 10.67 -19.74 4.29
CA ARG A 198 10.50 -18.51 5.06
C ARG A 198 9.04 -18.13 5.17
N THR A 199 8.71 -17.28 6.14
CA THR A 199 7.35 -16.83 6.39
C THR A 199 7.27 -15.31 6.18
N TYR A 200 6.26 -14.87 5.44
CA TYR A 200 6.10 -13.45 5.07
C TYR A 200 4.79 -12.89 5.58
N VAL A 201 4.82 -11.62 5.92
CA VAL A 201 3.69 -10.82 6.37
C VAL A 201 3.67 -9.45 5.66
N ASP A 202 2.61 -8.71 5.84
CA ASP A 202 2.32 -7.43 5.16
C ASP A 202 3.49 -6.44 5.20
N GLY A 203 3.79 -5.88 4.02
CA GLY A 203 4.87 -4.90 3.83
C GLY A 203 4.62 -3.55 4.51
N GLY A 204 3.37 -3.23 4.82
CA GLY A 204 2.99 -2.03 5.57
C GLY A 204 3.55 -1.98 6.99
N LEU A 205 4.02 -3.11 7.52
CA LEU A 205 4.78 -3.15 8.77
C LEU A 205 6.17 -2.50 8.66
N TRP A 206 6.72 -2.40 7.47
CA TRP A 206 7.97 -1.68 7.23
C TRP A 206 7.69 -0.20 6.95
N SER A 207 6.94 0.06 5.91
CA SER A 207 6.52 1.39 5.49
C SER A 207 5.15 1.30 4.81
N PRO A 208 4.27 2.27 5.03
CA PRO A 208 2.96 2.30 4.35
C PRO A 208 3.05 2.34 2.83
N THR A 209 4.11 2.94 2.27
CA THR A 209 4.28 3.11 0.82
C THR A 209 5.50 2.41 0.27
N ASN A 210 6.59 2.29 1.04
CA ASN A 210 7.88 1.80 0.57
C ASN A 210 8.38 2.55 -0.68
N ILE A 211 8.16 3.86 -0.74
CA ILE A 211 8.48 4.68 -1.92
C ILE A 211 9.97 4.68 -2.25
N ASP A 212 10.83 4.47 -1.26
CA ASP A 212 12.28 4.35 -1.40
C ASP A 212 12.74 3.16 -2.26
N VAL A 213 11.84 2.20 -2.52
CA VAL A 213 12.06 1.03 -3.39
C VAL A 213 11.95 1.39 -4.87
N ALA A 214 11.35 2.53 -5.21
CA ALA A 214 11.21 2.94 -6.61
C ALA A 214 12.59 3.10 -7.27
N GLU A 215 12.78 2.38 -8.38
CA GLU A 215 13.99 2.46 -9.19
C GLU A 215 13.86 3.65 -10.13
N VAL A 216 14.55 4.75 -9.81
CA VAL A 216 14.49 5.99 -10.57
C VAL A 216 15.83 6.70 -10.57
N ASP A 217 16.15 7.31 -11.70
CA ASP A 217 17.29 8.19 -11.89
C ASP A 217 16.91 9.66 -11.68
N GLY A 218 17.92 10.53 -11.66
CA GLY A 218 17.70 11.97 -11.55
C GLY A 218 16.83 12.51 -12.70
N GLY A 219 15.89 13.39 -12.37
CA GLY A 219 14.93 13.98 -13.31
C GLY A 219 13.70 13.11 -13.60
N GLN A 220 13.69 11.84 -13.19
CA GLN A 220 12.53 10.97 -13.41
C GLN A 220 11.41 11.24 -12.37
N HIS A 221 10.17 11.12 -12.82
CA HIS A 221 8.98 11.40 -11.99
C HIS A 221 8.48 10.13 -11.31
N VAL A 222 8.25 10.23 -10.00
CA VAL A 222 7.60 9.22 -9.14
C VAL A 222 6.25 9.75 -8.69
N LEU A 223 5.20 9.00 -8.97
CA LEU A 223 3.86 9.21 -8.42
C LEU A 223 3.61 8.23 -7.27
N CYS A 224 3.43 8.74 -6.06
CA CYS A 224 3.11 7.93 -4.90
C CYS A 224 1.66 8.16 -4.46
N LEU A 225 0.87 7.10 -4.41
CA LEU A 225 -0.48 7.11 -3.84
C LEU A 225 -0.44 6.54 -2.43
N ASN A 226 -0.76 7.37 -1.43
CA ASN A 226 -0.74 6.99 -0.01
C ASN A 226 -2.14 7.03 0.62
N PRO A 227 -2.93 5.94 0.53
CA PRO A 227 -4.31 5.90 1.06
C PRO A 227 -4.40 6.19 2.55
N THR A 228 -3.39 5.77 3.34
CA THR A 228 -3.39 5.93 4.80
C THR A 228 -2.97 7.32 5.26
N GLY A 229 -2.45 8.15 4.36
CA GLY A 229 -1.97 9.50 4.68
C GLY A 229 -3.07 10.48 5.10
N ALA A 230 -4.33 10.23 4.74
CA ALA A 230 -5.47 11.07 5.10
C ALA A 230 -6.21 10.63 6.37
N LEU A 231 -5.82 9.50 6.97
CA LEU A 231 -6.44 9.04 8.23
C LEU A 231 -6.27 10.11 9.31
N ARG A 232 -7.40 10.68 9.75
CA ARG A 232 -7.47 11.70 10.78
C ARG A 232 -7.92 11.10 12.10
N PRO A 233 -7.61 11.75 13.24
CA PRO A 233 -8.19 11.36 14.53
C PRO A 233 -9.70 11.66 14.48
N ALA A 234 -10.48 10.70 14.01
CA ALA A 234 -11.92 10.72 14.22
C ALA A 234 -12.19 9.92 15.50
N SER A 235 -12.55 10.57 16.58
CA SER A 235 -13.01 10.00 17.86
C SER A 235 -12.14 8.90 18.52
N ARG A 236 -11.15 8.34 17.84
CA ARG A 236 -10.20 7.34 18.36
C ARG A 236 -8.76 7.81 18.08
N ALA A 237 -7.97 8.04 19.10
CA ALA A 237 -6.59 8.53 19.05
C ALA A 237 -5.66 7.66 18.14
N LEU A 238 -6.03 6.39 17.95
CA LEU A 238 -5.23 5.41 17.22
C LEU A 238 -5.19 5.64 15.70
N THR A 239 -6.32 5.95 15.06
CA THR A 239 -6.37 6.18 13.60
C THR A 239 -5.59 7.42 13.18
N GLY A 240 -5.60 8.45 14.00
CA GLY A 240 -4.80 9.66 13.78
C GLY A 240 -3.30 9.41 13.90
N ALA A 241 -2.88 8.54 14.82
CA ALA A 241 -1.48 8.14 14.94
C ALA A 241 -0.98 7.42 13.69
N ILE A 242 -1.81 6.54 13.09
CA ILE A 242 -1.50 5.83 11.85
C ILE A 242 -1.30 6.82 10.69
N GLY A 243 -2.21 7.76 10.49
CA GLY A 243 -2.10 8.76 9.41
C GLY A 243 -0.87 9.66 9.56
N THR A 244 -0.55 10.06 10.80
CA THR A 244 0.65 10.87 11.09
C THR A 244 1.92 10.06 10.83
N PHE A 245 1.99 8.81 11.29
CA PHE A 245 3.10 7.89 11.01
C PHE A 245 3.26 7.69 9.51
N SER A 246 2.17 7.40 8.80
CA SER A 246 2.20 7.18 7.35
C SER A 246 2.78 8.37 6.60
N ARG A 247 2.30 9.59 6.88
CA ARG A 247 2.85 10.80 6.25
C ARG A 247 4.32 11.02 6.58
N ALA A 248 4.72 10.85 7.84
CA ALA A 248 6.09 11.08 8.27
C ALA A 248 7.07 10.12 7.56
N VAL A 249 6.75 8.82 7.53
CA VAL A 249 7.60 7.81 6.88
C VAL A 249 7.66 8.04 5.37
N THR A 250 6.50 8.22 4.72
CA THR A 250 6.45 8.49 3.27
C THR A 250 7.22 9.75 2.90
N SER A 251 7.12 10.83 3.70
CA SER A 251 7.86 12.07 3.44
C SER A 251 9.36 11.88 3.59
N ALA A 252 9.81 11.12 4.59
CA ALA A 252 11.23 10.84 4.80
C ALA A 252 11.81 9.98 3.67
N GLU A 253 11.10 8.92 3.25
CA GLU A 253 11.50 8.09 2.13
C GLU A 253 11.49 8.86 0.80
N ALA A 254 10.48 9.72 0.58
CA ALA A 254 10.40 10.59 -0.59
C ALA A 254 11.58 11.59 -0.66
N LEU A 255 12.04 12.09 0.51
CA LEU A 255 13.20 12.96 0.57
C LEU A 255 14.48 12.24 0.12
N LEU A 256 14.62 10.94 0.43
CA LEU A 256 15.75 10.17 -0.07
C LEU A 256 15.78 10.08 -1.59
N LEU A 257 14.64 9.91 -2.25
CA LEU A 257 14.56 9.93 -3.71
C LEU A 257 14.81 11.32 -4.29
N LYS A 258 14.26 12.37 -3.67
CA LYS A 258 14.52 13.77 -4.08
C LYS A 258 15.99 14.13 -3.98
N ASN A 259 16.69 13.68 -2.95
CA ASN A 259 18.12 13.87 -2.80
C ASN A 259 18.96 13.15 -3.88
N ARG A 260 18.40 12.13 -4.54
CA ARG A 260 18.95 11.48 -5.74
C ARG A 260 18.53 12.16 -7.05
N GLY A 261 17.80 13.28 -6.95
CA GLY A 261 17.35 14.08 -8.09
C GLY A 261 16.00 13.67 -8.68
N ALA A 262 15.28 12.72 -8.09
CA ALA A 262 13.96 12.34 -8.57
C ALA A 262 12.90 13.43 -8.27
N ILE A 263 11.91 13.55 -9.14
CA ILE A 263 10.74 14.43 -8.94
C ILE A 263 9.63 13.58 -8.32
N VAL A 264 9.30 13.84 -7.05
CA VAL A 264 8.34 13.02 -6.30
C VAL A 264 7.06 13.79 -6.04
N THR A 265 5.94 13.26 -6.53
CA THR A 265 4.58 13.72 -6.24
C THR A 265 3.89 12.68 -5.37
N THR A 266 3.43 13.08 -4.18
CA THR A 266 2.65 12.22 -3.28
C THR A 266 1.21 12.70 -3.24
N ILE A 267 0.26 11.82 -3.56
CA ILE A 267 -1.18 12.08 -3.48
C ILE A 267 -1.75 11.28 -2.31
N ASN A 268 -2.44 11.98 -1.43
CA ASN A 268 -3.25 11.38 -0.36
C ASN A 268 -4.75 11.56 -0.71
N PRO A 269 -5.67 10.79 -0.12
CA PRO A 269 -7.09 11.09 -0.21
C PRO A 269 -7.36 12.54 0.22
N ASP A 270 -8.09 13.28 -0.60
CA ASP A 270 -8.55 14.61 -0.23
C ASP A 270 -9.63 14.57 0.86
N ALA A 271 -10.17 15.71 1.25
CA ALA A 271 -11.16 15.77 2.33
C ALA A 271 -12.42 14.95 2.01
N HIS A 272 -12.85 14.92 0.74
CA HIS A 272 -14.03 14.16 0.31
C HIS A 272 -13.74 12.66 0.30
N SER A 273 -12.65 12.24 -0.32
CA SER A 273 -12.19 10.85 -0.34
C SER A 273 -11.94 10.31 1.07
N ALA A 274 -11.29 11.10 1.93
CA ALA A 274 -11.03 10.73 3.32
C ALA A 274 -12.32 10.56 4.13
N ALA A 275 -13.32 11.42 3.92
CA ALA A 275 -14.62 11.30 4.56
C ALA A 275 -15.37 10.04 4.10
N ALA A 276 -15.33 9.73 2.79
CA ALA A 276 -15.91 8.50 2.24
C ALA A 276 -15.24 7.24 2.78
N MET A 277 -13.90 7.23 2.91
CA MET A 277 -13.15 6.09 3.42
C MET A 277 -13.39 5.84 4.92
N GLY A 278 -13.62 6.88 5.71
CA GLY A 278 -13.81 6.75 7.15
C GLY A 278 -12.57 6.22 7.87
N GLY A 279 -12.78 5.56 9.03
CA GLY A 279 -11.71 5.05 9.91
C GLY A 279 -11.37 3.57 9.73
N ASN A 280 -12.25 2.77 9.11
CA ASN A 280 -12.04 1.34 8.90
C ASN A 280 -11.85 1.01 7.42
N LEU A 281 -10.59 0.91 7.00
CA LEU A 281 -10.24 0.66 5.60
C LEU A 281 -10.57 -0.76 5.09
N MET A 282 -10.99 -1.67 5.98
CA MET A 282 -11.42 -3.03 5.64
C MET A 282 -12.94 -3.15 5.54
N ASP A 283 -13.70 -2.08 5.77
CA ASP A 283 -15.15 -2.07 5.62
C ASP A 283 -15.54 -1.90 4.15
N ALA A 284 -16.20 -2.90 3.59
CA ALA A 284 -16.63 -2.87 2.19
C ALA A 284 -17.84 -1.96 1.91
N ARG A 285 -18.62 -1.60 2.95
CA ARG A 285 -19.88 -0.85 2.80
C ARG A 285 -19.72 0.51 2.07
N PRO A 286 -18.74 1.37 2.40
CA PRO A 286 -18.59 2.65 1.74
C PRO A 286 -17.83 2.56 0.41
N ARG A 287 -17.47 1.36 -0.10
CA ARG A 287 -16.61 1.19 -1.27
C ARG A 287 -17.09 1.99 -2.50
N GLN A 288 -18.38 2.01 -2.78
CA GLN A 288 -18.93 2.75 -3.93
C GLN A 288 -18.71 4.26 -3.79
N ALA A 289 -18.97 4.82 -2.61
CA ALA A 289 -18.71 6.24 -2.33
C ALA A 289 -17.21 6.58 -2.41
N VAL A 290 -16.33 5.65 -2.01
CA VAL A 290 -14.88 5.82 -2.13
C VAL A 290 -14.44 5.83 -3.60
N ILE A 291 -15.02 4.96 -4.45
CA ILE A 291 -14.76 4.94 -5.89
C ILE A 291 -15.16 6.29 -6.52
N GLU A 292 -16.37 6.78 -6.24
CA GLU A 292 -16.86 8.04 -6.77
C GLU A 292 -15.98 9.23 -6.35
N ALA A 293 -15.60 9.28 -5.08
CA ALA A 293 -14.70 10.30 -4.55
C ALA A 293 -13.29 10.24 -5.17
N GLY A 294 -12.74 9.03 -5.33
CA GLY A 294 -11.44 8.81 -5.96
C GLY A 294 -11.42 9.22 -7.43
N LEU A 295 -12.44 8.84 -8.21
CA LEU A 295 -12.63 9.27 -9.60
C LEU A 295 -12.70 10.79 -9.70
N ALA A 296 -13.52 11.45 -8.86
CA ALA A 296 -13.64 12.89 -8.84
C ALA A 296 -12.33 13.58 -8.48
N GLN A 297 -11.56 13.05 -7.52
CA GLN A 297 -10.24 13.56 -7.16
C GLN A 297 -9.26 13.44 -8.34
N GLY A 298 -9.20 12.29 -9.01
CA GLY A 298 -8.34 12.06 -10.17
C GLY A 298 -8.64 13.01 -11.33
N ARG A 299 -9.91 13.19 -11.68
CA ARG A 299 -10.36 14.13 -12.72
C ARG A 299 -10.01 15.58 -12.42
N ARG A 300 -10.16 16.01 -11.17
CA ARG A 300 -9.74 17.37 -10.78
C ARG A 300 -8.25 17.57 -10.97
N LEU A 301 -7.42 16.64 -10.51
CA LEU A 301 -5.97 16.72 -10.67
C LEU A 301 -5.56 16.74 -12.14
N ALA A 302 -6.18 15.93 -12.99
CA ALA A 302 -5.96 15.95 -14.43
C ALA A 302 -6.29 17.31 -15.05
N ALA A 303 -7.42 17.91 -14.68
CA ALA A 303 -7.88 19.20 -15.18
C ALA A 303 -7.01 20.39 -14.68
N GLU A 304 -6.54 20.35 -13.43
CA GLU A 304 -5.66 21.38 -12.86
C GLU A 304 -4.32 21.43 -13.60
N GLU A 305 -3.76 20.28 -13.94
CA GLU A 305 -2.50 20.23 -14.66
C GLU A 305 -2.60 20.68 -16.11
N GLN A 306 -3.72 20.36 -16.78
CA GLN A 306 -3.98 20.86 -18.13
C GLN A 306 -4.06 22.39 -18.15
N ARG A 307 -4.67 23.02 -17.13
CA ARG A 307 -4.72 24.48 -16.98
C ARG A 307 -3.37 25.12 -16.69
N SER A 308 -2.48 24.41 -15.98
CA SER A 308 -1.14 24.92 -15.66
C SER A 308 -0.16 24.78 -16.82
N ALA A 309 -0.49 23.94 -17.81
CA ALA A 309 0.34 23.71 -19.00
C ALA A 309 -0.09 24.54 -20.22
N ALA A 310 -1.28 25.18 -20.16
CA ALA A 310 -1.83 26.08 -21.19
C ALA A 310 -1.48 27.52 -20.90
#